data_49554c34d7cef6ace477ac83b65c6af5
#
_entry.id   49554c34d7cef6ace477ac83b65c6af5
#
_cell.length_a   1.000
_cell.length_b   1.000
_cell.length_c   1.000
_cell.angle_alpha   90.00
_cell.angle_beta   90.00
_cell.angle_gamma   90.00
#
_symmetry.space_group_name_H-M   'P 1'
#
loop_
_entity.id
_entity.type
_entity.pdbx_description
1 polymer ?
#
loop_
_entity_poly.entity_id
_entity_poly.type
_entity_poly.pdbx_seq_one_letter_code
_entity_poly.pdbx_strand_id
1 'polypeptide(L)'
;MVELELSDGLAVVTIDRPQARNAIAPETMDQLEKALDAAEGARALVIRGAGDKAFVSGGDLKQLSAIRTLEAAEAMAWRMRGICDRLADFPAPVIAAMNGHAFGGGAEVAVAADIRVAADDIKIAFNQVALAIMPAWGGAERLGALVGRSRALLLAGSGTVLDAAEAERVGLVDRVLPRASFEEGWLALARSLANAPAGEIKRVLSGVAPAEAVNAFARLWVSDEHWAAADNVLSRPR
;
A
#
# COMPACT_ATOMS: atom_id res chain seq x y z
N MET A 1 1.95 16.92 6.53
CA MET A 1 3.33 16.69 6.06
C MET A 1 3.44 15.24 5.60
N VAL A 2 4.40 14.90 4.74
CA VAL A 2 4.78 13.50 4.48
C VAL A 2 6.22 13.35 4.92
N GLU A 3 6.49 12.33 5.72
CA GLU A 3 7.81 12.02 6.23
C GLU A 3 8.31 10.74 5.57
N LEU A 4 9.61 10.69 5.28
CA LEU A 4 10.29 9.50 4.74
C LEU A 4 11.44 9.13 5.67
N GLU A 5 11.41 7.90 6.15
CA GLU A 5 12.51 7.29 6.89
C GLU A 5 13.14 6.18 6.03
N LEU A 6 14.48 6.18 5.93
CA LEU A 6 15.24 5.16 5.22
C LEU A 6 16.17 4.46 6.19
N SER A 7 16.05 3.15 6.35
CA SER A 7 16.94 2.35 7.19
C SER A 7 17.02 0.91 6.69
N ASP A 8 18.22 0.37 6.57
CA ASP A 8 18.49 -1.04 6.26
C ASP A 8 17.77 -1.58 5.01
N GLY A 9 17.58 -0.71 4.00
CA GLY A 9 16.86 -1.04 2.77
C GLY A 9 15.33 -0.98 2.90
N LEU A 10 14.80 -0.52 4.03
CA LEU A 10 13.39 -0.24 4.24
C LEU A 10 13.12 1.26 4.08
N ALA A 11 12.12 1.62 3.29
CA ALA A 11 11.54 2.96 3.21
C ALA A 11 10.20 2.99 3.93
N VAL A 12 10.01 3.92 4.86
CA VAL A 12 8.73 4.15 5.56
C VAL A 12 8.23 5.54 5.23
N VAL A 13 7.13 5.61 4.48
CA VAL A 13 6.43 6.84 4.12
C VAL A 13 5.27 7.05 5.09
N THR A 14 5.33 8.10 5.89
CA THR A 14 4.28 8.45 6.85
C THR A 14 3.55 9.71 6.41
N ILE A 15 2.24 9.61 6.19
CA ILE A 15 1.37 10.78 5.96
C ILE A 15 1.05 11.36 7.33
N ASP A 16 1.67 12.50 7.65
CA ASP A 16 1.56 13.15 8.97
C ASP A 16 0.69 14.41 8.90
N ARG A 17 -0.62 14.18 8.95
CA ARG A 17 -1.66 15.21 9.07
C ARG A 17 -2.78 14.74 10.01
N PRO A 18 -2.48 14.32 11.25
CA PRO A 18 -3.46 13.68 12.14
C PRO A 18 -4.65 14.60 12.45
N GLN A 19 -4.45 15.94 12.51
CA GLN A 19 -5.51 16.94 12.67
C GLN A 19 -6.52 16.95 11.52
N ALA A 20 -6.12 16.51 10.31
CA ALA A 20 -6.97 16.34 9.14
C ALA A 20 -7.24 14.84 8.84
N ARG A 21 -7.04 13.94 9.82
CA ARG A 21 -7.18 12.49 9.66
C ARG A 21 -6.37 11.95 8.48
N ASN A 22 -5.18 12.49 8.25
CA ASN A 22 -4.27 12.14 7.17
C ASN A 22 -4.88 12.27 5.77
N ALA A 23 -5.82 13.22 5.57
CA ALA A 23 -6.44 13.49 4.28
C ALA A 23 -5.43 14.01 3.26
N ILE A 24 -5.61 13.60 2.00
CA ILE A 24 -4.74 13.96 0.87
C ILE A 24 -5.15 15.32 0.33
N ALA A 25 -4.26 16.29 0.48
CA ALA A 25 -4.33 17.63 -0.08
C ALA A 25 -3.37 17.77 -1.28
N PRO A 26 -3.46 18.81 -2.11
CA PRO A 26 -2.50 19.03 -3.20
C PRO A 26 -1.04 18.99 -2.75
N GLU A 27 -0.72 19.65 -1.63
CA GLU A 27 0.62 19.62 -1.03
C GLU A 27 1.03 18.21 -0.57
N THR A 28 0.07 17.40 -0.10
CA THR A 28 0.34 16.01 0.28
C THR A 28 0.71 15.17 -0.96
N MET A 29 0.07 15.44 -2.11
CA MET A 29 0.43 14.79 -3.38
C MET A 29 1.87 15.14 -3.78
N ASP A 30 2.25 16.45 -3.72
CA ASP A 30 3.62 16.90 -4.01
C ASP A 30 4.66 16.19 -3.14
N GLN A 31 4.34 15.99 -1.86
CA GLN A 31 5.24 15.38 -0.89
C GLN A 31 5.30 13.85 -1.07
N LEU A 32 4.18 13.20 -1.43
CA LEU A 32 4.17 11.77 -1.75
C LEU A 32 5.00 11.45 -2.98
N GLU A 33 4.86 12.25 -4.05
CA GLU A 33 5.67 12.11 -5.26
C GLU A 33 7.17 12.18 -4.94
N LYS A 34 7.60 13.19 -4.17
CA LYS A 34 8.99 13.36 -3.73
C LYS A 34 9.47 12.22 -2.82
N ALA A 35 8.61 11.73 -1.91
CA ALA A 35 8.94 10.62 -1.03
C ALA A 35 9.15 9.32 -1.83
N LEU A 36 8.33 9.08 -2.85
CA LEU A 36 8.47 7.92 -3.73
C LEU A 36 9.75 8.02 -4.60
N ASP A 37 10.11 9.22 -5.07
CA ASP A 37 11.38 9.44 -5.78
C ASP A 37 12.57 9.14 -4.85
N ALA A 38 12.53 9.64 -3.63
CA ALA A 38 13.62 9.45 -2.66
C ALA A 38 13.69 8.03 -2.08
N ALA A 39 12.61 7.25 -2.18
CA ALA A 39 12.57 5.84 -1.78
C ALA A 39 13.12 4.90 -2.87
N GLU A 40 13.49 5.41 -4.05
CA GLU A 40 14.07 4.59 -5.12
C GLU A 40 15.30 3.82 -4.61
N GLY A 41 15.35 2.52 -4.87
CA GLY A 41 16.39 1.62 -4.38
C GLY A 41 16.11 0.97 -3.02
N ALA A 42 15.03 1.32 -2.33
CA ALA A 42 14.58 0.57 -1.16
C ALA A 42 14.16 -0.86 -1.54
N ARG A 43 14.43 -1.81 -0.65
CA ARG A 43 14.12 -3.24 -0.81
C ARG A 43 12.73 -3.62 -0.28
N ALA A 44 12.10 -2.74 0.47
CA ALA A 44 10.68 -2.76 0.84
C ALA A 44 10.23 -1.33 1.11
N LEU A 45 8.95 -1.04 0.85
CA LEU A 45 8.31 0.24 1.14
C LEU A 45 7.10 0.02 2.04
N VAL A 46 6.96 0.86 3.06
CA VAL A 46 5.76 0.91 3.90
C VAL A 46 5.11 2.26 3.73
N ILE A 47 3.79 2.29 3.52
CA ILE A 47 2.98 3.51 3.62
C ILE A 47 2.08 3.41 4.84
N ARG A 48 2.04 4.49 5.65
CA ARG A 48 1.23 4.58 6.86
C ARG A 48 0.72 5.99 7.12
N GLY A 49 -0.21 6.12 8.06
CA GLY A 49 -0.61 7.42 8.60
C GLY A 49 0.04 7.70 9.95
N ALA A 50 0.18 8.95 10.34
CA ALA A 50 0.57 9.33 11.70
C ALA A 50 -0.62 9.17 12.68
N GLY A 51 -0.30 8.81 13.91
CA GLY A 51 -1.30 8.59 14.98
C GLY A 51 -2.00 7.24 14.86
N ASP A 52 -3.16 7.12 15.48
CA ASP A 52 -3.92 5.86 15.61
C ASP A 52 -5.35 5.93 15.06
N LYS A 53 -5.83 7.12 14.66
CA LYS A 53 -7.23 7.33 14.27
C LYS A 53 -7.48 7.08 12.79
N ALA A 54 -6.54 7.44 11.94
CA ALA A 54 -6.70 7.29 10.49
C ALA A 54 -5.39 6.86 9.85
N PHE A 55 -5.48 5.87 8.99
CA PHE A 55 -4.48 5.61 7.97
C PHE A 55 -4.52 6.77 6.96
N VAL A 56 -5.59 6.87 6.20
CA VAL A 56 -5.91 7.97 5.28
C VAL A 56 -7.42 8.09 5.16
N SER A 57 -7.97 9.29 5.34
CA SER A 57 -9.42 9.52 5.28
C SER A 57 -9.96 9.90 3.89
N GLY A 58 -9.11 9.83 2.86
CA GLY A 58 -9.44 10.23 1.48
C GLY A 58 -8.91 11.61 1.11
N GLY A 59 -9.51 12.24 0.09
CA GLY A 59 -9.15 13.59 -0.33
C GLY A 59 -9.56 14.65 0.70
N ASP A 60 -8.75 15.68 0.87
CA ASP A 60 -9.07 16.83 1.72
C ASP A 60 -10.13 17.71 1.03
N LEU A 61 -11.41 17.43 1.30
CA LEU A 61 -12.53 18.10 0.65
C LEU A 61 -12.51 19.63 0.80
N LYS A 62 -11.93 20.14 1.91
CA LYS A 62 -11.83 21.59 2.10
C LYS A 62 -10.85 22.21 1.10
N GLN A 63 -9.69 21.59 0.92
CA GLN A 63 -8.67 22.08 -0.01
C GLN A 63 -9.01 21.76 -1.47
N LEU A 64 -9.72 20.65 -1.73
CA LEU A 64 -10.15 20.27 -3.08
C LEU A 64 -11.46 20.95 -3.51
N SER A 65 -12.14 21.70 -2.64
CA SER A 65 -13.45 22.33 -2.93
C SER A 65 -13.44 23.34 -4.07
N ALA A 66 -12.27 23.90 -4.42
CA ALA A 66 -12.11 24.80 -5.55
C ALA A 66 -12.11 24.09 -6.92
N ILE A 67 -11.95 22.77 -6.95
CA ILE A 67 -11.98 21.97 -8.18
C ILE A 67 -13.44 21.81 -8.61
N ARG A 68 -13.87 22.57 -9.63
CA ARG A 68 -15.28 22.63 -10.08
C ARG A 68 -15.45 22.47 -11.59
N THR A 69 -14.36 22.28 -12.35
CA THR A 69 -14.42 21.98 -13.79
C THR A 69 -14.09 20.52 -14.03
N LEU A 70 -14.56 19.99 -15.14
CA LEU A 70 -14.29 18.61 -15.56
C LEU A 70 -12.78 18.37 -15.69
N GLU A 71 -12.09 19.28 -16.37
CA GLU A 71 -10.65 19.18 -16.64
C GLU A 71 -9.83 19.19 -15.35
N ALA A 72 -10.17 20.06 -14.39
CA ALA A 72 -9.45 20.12 -13.12
C ALA A 72 -9.72 18.88 -12.24
N ALA A 73 -10.94 18.35 -12.28
CA ALA A 73 -11.29 17.12 -11.56
C ALA A 73 -10.57 15.90 -12.17
N GLU A 74 -10.52 15.82 -13.49
CA GLU A 74 -9.79 14.79 -14.22
C GLU A 74 -8.28 14.85 -13.92
N ALA A 75 -7.69 16.04 -13.98
CA ALA A 75 -6.27 16.24 -13.68
C ALA A 75 -5.92 15.81 -12.24
N MET A 76 -6.76 16.15 -11.25
CA MET A 76 -6.59 15.73 -9.86
C MET A 76 -6.69 14.20 -9.72
N ALA A 77 -7.69 13.58 -10.37
CA ALA A 77 -7.88 12.13 -10.32
C ALA A 77 -6.69 11.40 -10.96
N TRP A 78 -6.22 11.84 -12.12
CA TRP A 78 -5.04 11.29 -12.79
C TRP A 78 -3.78 11.43 -11.94
N ARG A 79 -3.59 12.56 -11.27
CA ARG A 79 -2.44 12.76 -10.40
C ARG A 79 -2.41 11.74 -9.27
N MET A 80 -3.53 11.60 -8.55
CA MET A 80 -3.60 10.61 -7.47
C MET A 80 -3.54 9.18 -7.97
N ARG A 81 -4.15 8.89 -9.13
CA ARG A 81 -3.99 7.59 -9.77
C ARG A 81 -2.52 7.30 -10.05
N GLY A 82 -1.78 8.25 -10.61
CA GLY A 82 -0.35 8.12 -10.87
C GLY A 82 0.46 7.81 -9.60
N ILE A 83 0.14 8.44 -8.46
CA ILE A 83 0.77 8.13 -7.17
C ILE A 83 0.44 6.69 -6.73
N CYS A 84 -0.82 6.26 -6.85
CA CYS A 84 -1.22 4.89 -6.52
C CYS A 84 -0.61 3.86 -7.47
N ASP A 85 -0.49 4.18 -8.76
CA ASP A 85 0.16 3.31 -9.74
C ASP A 85 1.66 3.16 -9.41
N ARG A 86 2.35 4.25 -9.03
CA ARG A 86 3.74 4.19 -8.56
C ARG A 86 3.92 3.33 -7.31
N LEU A 87 2.96 3.30 -6.38
CA LEU A 87 2.97 2.38 -5.24
C LEU A 87 2.82 0.93 -5.72
N ALA A 88 1.86 0.66 -6.60
CA ALA A 88 1.62 -0.68 -7.12
C ALA A 88 2.81 -1.22 -7.93
N ASP A 89 3.41 -0.36 -8.76
CA ASP A 89 4.51 -0.70 -9.65
C ASP A 89 5.90 -0.52 -8.98
N PHE A 90 5.95 -0.15 -7.69
CA PHE A 90 7.21 -0.01 -6.98
C PHE A 90 8.02 -1.31 -7.08
N PRO A 91 9.34 -1.25 -7.40
CA PRO A 91 10.11 -2.46 -7.74
C PRO A 91 10.34 -3.44 -6.58
N ALA A 92 10.01 -3.04 -5.35
CA ALA A 92 10.09 -3.87 -4.15
C ALA A 92 8.71 -4.03 -3.50
N PRO A 93 8.52 -4.99 -2.57
CA PRO A 93 7.25 -5.14 -1.85
C PRO A 93 6.80 -3.86 -1.16
N VAL A 94 5.52 -3.53 -1.33
CA VAL A 94 4.85 -2.38 -0.69
C VAL A 94 3.84 -2.86 0.32
N ILE A 95 3.91 -2.33 1.54
CA ILE A 95 3.02 -2.67 2.64
C ILE A 95 2.22 -1.43 3.03
N ALA A 96 0.90 -1.51 3.01
CA ALA A 96 0.05 -0.55 3.68
C ALA A 96 -0.11 -0.96 5.15
N ALA A 97 0.56 -0.24 6.05
CA ALA A 97 0.41 -0.42 7.50
C ALA A 97 -0.74 0.45 7.99
N MET A 98 -1.95 -0.12 8.00
CA MET A 98 -3.19 0.59 8.32
C MET A 98 -3.33 0.75 9.84
N ASN A 99 -2.66 1.78 10.38
CA ASN A 99 -2.65 2.16 11.79
C ASN A 99 -3.98 2.76 12.28
N GLY A 100 -4.90 3.07 11.39
CA GLY A 100 -6.20 3.68 11.65
C GLY A 100 -7.15 3.47 10.49
N HIS A 101 -8.33 4.11 10.55
CA HIS A 101 -9.37 3.95 9.54
C HIS A 101 -8.91 4.35 8.13
N ALA A 102 -9.34 3.60 7.13
CA ALA A 102 -9.07 3.86 5.71
C ALA A 102 -10.40 4.06 4.96
N PHE A 103 -10.74 5.31 4.62
CA PHE A 103 -11.99 5.64 3.97
C PHE A 103 -11.79 6.30 2.61
N GLY A 104 -12.67 5.96 1.66
CA GLY A 104 -12.68 6.55 0.33
C GLY A 104 -11.32 6.40 -0.37
N GLY A 105 -10.68 7.53 -0.71
CA GLY A 105 -9.34 7.53 -1.29
C GLY A 105 -8.27 6.88 -0.40
N GLY A 106 -8.49 6.81 0.93
CA GLY A 106 -7.61 6.08 1.83
C GLY A 106 -7.66 4.58 1.62
N ALA A 107 -8.84 4.03 1.34
CA ALA A 107 -8.97 2.63 0.93
C ALA A 107 -8.33 2.39 -0.45
N GLU A 108 -8.39 3.38 -1.37
CA GLU A 108 -7.70 3.28 -2.67
C GLU A 108 -6.17 3.26 -2.52
N VAL A 109 -5.61 4.07 -1.61
CA VAL A 109 -4.18 4.03 -1.29
C VAL A 109 -3.80 2.68 -0.66
N ALA A 110 -4.63 2.14 0.24
CA ALA A 110 -4.36 0.85 0.86
C ALA A 110 -4.29 -0.29 -0.17
N VAL A 111 -5.21 -0.35 -1.15
CA VAL A 111 -5.22 -1.40 -2.18
C VAL A 111 -4.19 -1.17 -3.30
N ALA A 112 -3.49 -0.04 -3.30
CA ALA A 112 -2.34 0.18 -4.16
C ALA A 112 -1.06 -0.52 -3.65
N ALA A 113 -1.01 -0.89 -2.37
CA ALA A 113 0.07 -1.70 -1.83
C ALA A 113 -0.09 -3.19 -2.21
N ASP A 114 1.01 -3.93 -2.16
CA ASP A 114 0.99 -5.39 -2.37
C ASP A 114 0.33 -6.11 -1.18
N ILE A 115 0.63 -5.65 0.03
CA ILE A 115 0.20 -6.27 1.29
C ILE A 115 -0.45 -5.20 2.18
N ARG A 116 -1.59 -5.53 2.76
CA ARG A 116 -2.34 -4.69 3.71
C ARG A 116 -2.31 -5.32 5.08
N VAL A 117 -1.70 -4.63 6.04
CA VAL A 117 -1.68 -5.03 7.46
C VAL A 117 -2.53 -4.04 8.24
N ALA A 118 -3.55 -4.50 8.93
CA ALA A 118 -4.50 -3.67 9.67
C ALA A 118 -4.36 -3.86 11.18
N ALA A 119 -4.50 -2.80 11.95
CA ALA A 119 -4.80 -2.92 13.36
C ALA A 119 -6.23 -3.46 13.55
N ASP A 120 -6.48 -4.23 14.60
CA ASP A 120 -7.74 -4.96 14.82
C ASP A 120 -8.96 -4.07 15.09
N ASP A 121 -8.74 -2.80 15.44
CA ASP A 121 -9.79 -1.84 15.78
C ASP A 121 -10.11 -0.83 14.66
N ILE A 122 -9.54 -1.01 13.45
CA ILE A 122 -9.78 -0.10 12.33
C ILE A 122 -11.01 -0.49 11.51
N LYS A 123 -11.45 0.45 10.69
CA LYS A 123 -12.49 0.24 9.67
C LYS A 123 -11.96 0.65 8.31
N ILE A 124 -12.44 -0.03 7.26
CA ILE A 124 -12.14 0.28 5.87
C ILE A 124 -13.40 0.36 5.04
N ALA A 125 -13.50 1.34 4.13
CA ALA A 125 -14.63 1.47 3.21
C ALA A 125 -14.27 2.23 1.93
N PHE A 126 -14.82 1.77 0.81
CA PHE A 126 -14.89 2.51 -0.45
C PHE A 126 -16.21 3.30 -0.48
N ASN A 127 -16.29 4.33 0.35
CA ASN A 127 -17.55 5.05 0.64
C ASN A 127 -17.75 6.32 -0.22
N GLN A 128 -17.08 6.44 -1.37
CA GLN A 128 -17.20 7.58 -2.27
C GLN A 128 -18.63 7.77 -2.78
N VAL A 129 -19.41 6.70 -2.90
CA VAL A 129 -20.81 6.75 -3.32
C VAL A 129 -21.67 7.64 -2.40
N ALA A 130 -21.34 7.79 -1.14
CA ALA A 130 -22.02 8.71 -0.21
C ALA A 130 -21.82 10.20 -0.58
N LEU A 131 -20.80 10.49 -1.42
CA LEU A 131 -20.52 11.82 -1.97
C LEU A 131 -20.95 11.94 -3.45
N ALA A 132 -21.73 10.97 -3.96
CA ALA A 132 -22.15 10.88 -5.36
C ALA A 132 -20.95 10.84 -6.36
N ILE A 133 -19.83 10.25 -5.95
CA ILE A 133 -18.65 10.00 -6.80
C ILE A 133 -18.21 8.53 -6.66
N MET A 134 -17.26 8.12 -7.46
CA MET A 134 -16.72 6.77 -7.48
C MET A 134 -15.23 6.76 -7.14
N PRO A 135 -14.64 5.61 -6.77
CA PRO A 135 -13.19 5.43 -6.67
C PRO A 135 -12.52 5.70 -8.04
N ALA A 136 -11.57 6.62 -8.09
CA ALA A 136 -10.94 7.04 -9.34
C ALA A 136 -9.39 6.98 -9.30
N TRP A 137 -8.80 6.62 -8.16
CA TRP A 137 -7.34 6.51 -8.00
C TRP A 137 -6.81 5.11 -8.32
N GLY A 138 -7.60 4.32 -9.08
CA GLY A 138 -7.32 2.92 -9.40
C GLY A 138 -7.85 1.93 -8.36
N GLY A 139 -8.58 2.43 -7.36
CA GLY A 139 -9.05 1.60 -6.25
C GLY A 139 -10.16 0.64 -6.64
N ALA A 140 -11.05 1.02 -7.58
CA ALA A 140 -12.13 0.13 -8.03
C ALA A 140 -11.59 -1.12 -8.72
N GLU A 141 -10.61 -0.95 -9.61
CA GLU A 141 -9.97 -2.03 -10.36
C GLU A 141 -9.18 -2.95 -9.42
N ARG A 142 -8.37 -2.37 -8.51
CA ARG A 142 -7.59 -3.13 -7.54
C ARG A 142 -8.46 -3.87 -6.52
N LEU A 143 -9.55 -3.22 -6.06
CA LEU A 143 -10.54 -3.90 -5.22
C LEU A 143 -11.14 -5.10 -5.96
N GLY A 144 -11.50 -4.93 -7.25
CA GLY A 144 -12.02 -6.01 -8.08
C GLY A 144 -11.06 -7.17 -8.24
N ALA A 145 -9.76 -6.89 -8.36
CA ALA A 145 -8.73 -7.92 -8.43
C ALA A 145 -8.55 -8.69 -7.09
N LEU A 146 -8.67 -7.99 -5.96
CA LEU A 146 -8.51 -8.59 -4.62
C LEU A 146 -9.71 -9.47 -4.22
N VAL A 147 -10.93 -8.93 -4.32
CA VAL A 147 -12.12 -9.57 -3.72
C VAL A 147 -13.09 -10.15 -4.75
N GLY A 148 -12.78 -10.00 -6.03
CA GLY A 148 -13.64 -10.38 -7.15
C GLY A 148 -14.71 -9.32 -7.47
N ARG A 149 -15.15 -9.28 -8.74
CA ARG A 149 -16.02 -8.24 -9.30
C ARG A 149 -17.31 -8.01 -8.51
N SER A 150 -18.01 -9.09 -8.15
CA SER A 150 -19.33 -8.98 -7.49
C SER A 150 -19.22 -8.35 -6.11
N ARG A 151 -18.22 -8.79 -5.33
CA ARG A 151 -17.98 -8.25 -3.98
C ARG A 151 -17.45 -6.82 -4.04
N ALA A 152 -16.58 -6.51 -4.98
CA ALA A 152 -16.10 -5.15 -5.20
C ALA A 152 -17.26 -4.19 -5.51
N LEU A 153 -18.17 -4.58 -6.41
CA LEU A 153 -19.37 -3.79 -6.72
C LEU A 153 -20.28 -3.60 -5.50
N LEU A 154 -20.47 -4.65 -4.71
CA LEU A 154 -21.24 -4.56 -3.47
C LEU A 154 -20.60 -3.56 -2.50
N LEU A 155 -19.31 -3.68 -2.22
CA LEU A 155 -18.60 -2.84 -1.25
C LEU A 155 -18.53 -1.38 -1.70
N ALA A 156 -18.06 -1.12 -2.93
CA ALA A 156 -17.88 0.24 -3.42
C ALA A 156 -19.21 0.89 -3.85
N GLY A 157 -20.15 0.13 -4.41
CA GLY A 157 -21.44 0.64 -4.86
C GLY A 157 -22.43 0.92 -3.74
N SER A 158 -22.30 0.26 -2.58
CA SER A 158 -23.11 0.55 -1.38
C SER A 158 -22.37 1.43 -0.36
N GLY A 159 -21.04 1.57 -0.47
CA GLY A 159 -20.22 2.24 0.54
C GLY A 159 -20.14 1.49 1.86
N THR A 160 -20.31 0.16 1.84
CA THR A 160 -20.29 -0.68 3.05
C THR A 160 -18.97 -0.49 3.81
N VAL A 161 -19.09 -0.29 5.11
CA VAL A 161 -17.96 -0.18 6.04
C VAL A 161 -17.71 -1.56 6.64
N LEU A 162 -16.49 -2.05 6.49
CA LEU A 162 -16.04 -3.30 7.11
C LEU A 162 -15.16 -2.98 8.33
N ASP A 163 -15.25 -3.81 9.37
CA ASP A 163 -14.22 -3.88 10.38
C ASP A 163 -13.00 -4.66 9.88
N ALA A 164 -11.91 -4.68 10.66
CA ALA A 164 -10.66 -5.32 10.24
C ALA A 164 -10.84 -6.82 9.99
N ALA A 165 -11.57 -7.52 10.86
CA ALA A 165 -11.81 -8.97 10.74
C ALA A 165 -12.68 -9.32 9.52
N GLU A 166 -13.72 -8.51 9.24
CA GLU A 166 -14.52 -8.67 8.04
C GLU A 166 -13.69 -8.42 6.77
N ALA A 167 -12.84 -7.40 6.79
CA ALA A 167 -11.96 -7.08 5.67
C ALA A 167 -10.93 -8.20 5.40
N GLU A 168 -10.37 -8.81 6.44
CA GLU A 168 -9.50 -9.98 6.31
C GLU A 168 -10.26 -11.19 5.75
N ARG A 169 -11.44 -11.49 6.30
CA ARG A 169 -12.27 -12.60 5.86
C ARG A 169 -12.67 -12.53 4.38
N VAL A 170 -12.82 -11.33 3.83
CA VAL A 170 -13.16 -11.15 2.40
C VAL A 170 -11.95 -11.01 1.49
N GLY A 171 -10.72 -11.01 2.03
CA GLY A 171 -9.48 -10.87 1.28
C GLY A 171 -9.12 -9.43 0.89
N LEU A 172 -9.73 -8.43 1.54
CA LEU A 172 -9.37 -7.03 1.36
C LEU A 172 -8.18 -6.64 2.20
N VAL A 173 -7.97 -7.29 3.34
CA VAL A 173 -6.82 -7.15 4.24
C VAL A 173 -6.12 -8.51 4.31
N ASP A 174 -4.79 -8.51 4.31
CA ASP A 174 -3.98 -9.74 4.28
C ASP A 174 -3.63 -10.22 5.69
N ARG A 175 -3.55 -9.30 6.66
CA ARG A 175 -3.25 -9.61 8.06
C ARG A 175 -3.85 -8.60 9.01
N VAL A 176 -4.49 -9.07 10.06
CA VAL A 176 -4.96 -8.27 11.18
C VAL A 176 -4.06 -8.51 12.40
N LEU A 177 -3.61 -7.44 13.03
CA LEU A 177 -2.74 -7.49 14.21
C LEU A 177 -3.41 -6.76 15.39
N PRO A 178 -3.26 -7.27 16.62
CA PRO A 178 -3.71 -6.56 17.80
C PRO A 178 -3.10 -5.16 17.87
N ARG A 179 -3.88 -4.16 18.24
CA ARG A 179 -3.41 -2.77 18.37
C ARG A 179 -2.12 -2.66 19.18
N ALA A 180 -2.01 -3.39 20.27
CA ALA A 180 -0.87 -3.35 21.17
C ALA A 180 0.45 -3.81 20.53
N SER A 181 0.40 -4.70 19.54
CA SER A 181 1.58 -5.24 18.82
C SER A 181 1.63 -4.82 17.35
N PHE A 182 0.77 -3.89 16.94
CA PHE A 182 0.66 -3.49 15.54
C PHE A 182 1.96 -2.92 14.98
N GLU A 183 2.60 -1.99 15.71
CA GLU A 183 3.85 -1.35 15.27
C GLU A 183 4.99 -2.37 15.11
N GLU A 184 5.18 -3.24 16.08
CA GLU A 184 6.19 -4.29 16.02
C GLU A 184 5.89 -5.29 14.89
N GLY A 185 4.61 -5.66 14.73
CA GLY A 185 4.20 -6.70 13.79
C GLY A 185 4.37 -6.29 12.32
N TRP A 186 3.93 -5.07 11.94
CA TRP A 186 4.14 -4.62 10.56
C TRP A 186 5.62 -4.35 10.26
N LEU A 187 6.39 -3.84 11.24
CA LEU A 187 7.81 -3.59 11.06
C LEU A 187 8.60 -4.90 10.88
N ALA A 188 8.27 -5.93 11.67
CA ALA A 188 8.88 -7.25 11.51
C ALA A 188 8.57 -7.85 10.13
N LEU A 189 7.32 -7.73 9.66
CA LEU A 189 6.94 -8.15 8.30
C LEU A 189 7.72 -7.38 7.24
N ALA A 190 7.79 -6.06 7.34
CA ALA A 190 8.49 -5.21 6.37
C ALA A 190 9.98 -5.59 6.26
N ARG A 191 10.64 -5.78 7.41
CA ARG A 191 12.03 -6.23 7.46
C ARG A 191 12.23 -7.61 6.84
N SER A 192 11.29 -8.53 7.03
CA SER A 192 11.36 -9.88 6.42
C SER A 192 11.24 -9.85 4.91
N LEU A 193 10.61 -8.83 4.34
CA LEU A 193 10.42 -8.63 2.89
C LEU A 193 11.49 -7.72 2.27
N ALA A 194 12.31 -7.03 3.05
CA ALA A 194 13.34 -6.12 2.57
C ALA A 194 14.58 -6.88 2.05
N ASN A 195 14.38 -7.74 1.04
CA ASN A 195 15.41 -8.58 0.45
C ASN A 195 15.25 -8.66 -1.09
N ALA A 196 16.34 -8.97 -1.80
CA ALA A 196 16.34 -9.04 -3.25
C ALA A 196 15.40 -10.10 -3.83
N PRO A 197 15.30 -11.33 -3.29
CA PRO A 197 14.32 -12.32 -3.73
C PRO A 197 12.88 -11.84 -3.70
N ALA A 198 12.47 -11.09 -2.68
CA ALA A 198 11.09 -10.60 -2.56
C ALA A 198 10.71 -9.61 -3.68
N GLY A 199 11.63 -8.73 -4.08
CA GLY A 199 11.44 -7.84 -5.24
C GLY A 199 11.29 -8.62 -6.55
N GLU A 200 12.13 -9.62 -6.79
CA GLU A 200 12.02 -10.47 -7.98
C GLU A 200 10.73 -11.32 -7.97
N ILE A 201 10.30 -11.81 -6.82
CA ILE A 201 9.02 -12.52 -6.67
C ILE A 201 7.86 -11.58 -7.04
N LYS A 202 7.83 -10.34 -6.51
CA LYS A 202 6.82 -9.34 -6.90
C LYS A 202 6.78 -9.14 -8.40
N ARG A 203 7.94 -8.95 -9.04
CA ARG A 203 8.06 -8.77 -10.48
C ARG A 203 7.48 -9.97 -11.26
N VAL A 204 7.75 -11.19 -10.82
CA VAL A 204 7.21 -12.41 -11.43
C VAL A 204 5.69 -12.49 -11.27
N LEU A 205 5.16 -12.16 -10.09
CA LEU A 205 3.72 -12.14 -9.82
C LEU A 205 2.97 -11.08 -10.66
N SER A 206 3.67 -10.02 -11.08
CA SER A 206 3.11 -9.00 -11.99
C SER A 206 3.00 -9.45 -13.45
N GLY A 207 3.41 -10.68 -13.79
CA GLY A 207 3.14 -11.30 -15.07
C GLY A 207 4.27 -11.18 -16.09
N VAL A 208 5.52 -11.40 -15.70
CA VAL A 208 6.66 -11.48 -16.64
C VAL A 208 6.68 -12.79 -17.44
N ALA A 209 7.38 -12.78 -18.57
CA ALA A 209 7.58 -13.99 -19.35
C ALA A 209 8.36 -15.07 -18.57
N PRO A 210 8.09 -16.39 -18.77
CA PRO A 210 8.80 -17.46 -18.06
C PRO A 210 10.32 -17.38 -18.15
N ALA A 211 10.86 -16.96 -19.29
CA ALA A 211 12.31 -16.77 -19.46
C ALA A 211 12.90 -15.70 -18.53
N GLU A 212 12.15 -14.64 -18.25
CA GLU A 212 12.58 -13.58 -17.33
C GLU A 212 12.57 -14.07 -15.88
N ALA A 213 11.58 -14.86 -15.48
CA ALA A 213 11.52 -15.48 -14.15
C ALA A 213 12.72 -16.44 -13.95
N VAL A 214 13.06 -17.26 -14.95
CA VAL A 214 14.24 -18.14 -14.90
C VAL A 214 15.53 -17.34 -14.83
N ASN A 215 15.64 -16.25 -15.60
CA ASN A 215 16.81 -15.37 -15.56
C ASN A 215 16.97 -14.68 -14.19
N ALA A 216 15.86 -14.25 -13.57
CA ALA A 216 15.87 -13.69 -12.23
C ALA A 216 16.38 -14.71 -11.20
N PHE A 217 15.84 -15.94 -11.22
CA PHE A 217 16.33 -17.03 -10.39
C PHE A 217 17.83 -17.27 -10.60
N ALA A 218 18.31 -17.34 -11.84
CA ALA A 218 19.71 -17.61 -12.15
C ALA A 218 20.65 -16.53 -11.58
N ARG A 219 20.24 -15.24 -11.67
CA ARG A 219 21.00 -14.14 -11.05
C ARG A 219 21.09 -14.29 -9.52
N LEU A 220 19.97 -14.61 -8.87
CA LEU A 220 19.93 -14.84 -7.43
C LEU A 220 20.76 -16.08 -7.03
N TRP A 221 20.70 -17.17 -7.83
CA TRP A 221 21.43 -18.39 -7.57
C TRP A 221 22.95 -18.22 -7.53
N VAL A 222 23.49 -17.37 -8.40
CA VAL A 222 24.95 -17.13 -8.47
C VAL A 222 25.42 -16.00 -7.54
N SER A 223 24.52 -15.39 -6.76
CA SER A 223 24.88 -14.30 -5.85
C SER A 223 25.65 -14.80 -4.62
N ASP A 224 26.50 -13.96 -4.07
CA ASP A 224 27.23 -14.25 -2.81
C ASP A 224 26.25 -14.43 -1.64
N GLU A 225 25.12 -13.70 -1.62
CA GLU A 225 24.09 -13.81 -0.60
C GLU A 225 23.46 -15.21 -0.60
N HIS A 226 23.17 -15.77 -1.79
CA HIS A 226 22.63 -17.15 -1.89
C HIS A 226 23.60 -18.15 -1.30
N TRP A 227 24.87 -18.10 -1.70
CA TRP A 227 25.83 -19.10 -1.26
C TRP A 227 26.18 -18.97 0.22
N ALA A 228 26.25 -17.75 0.76
CA ALA A 228 26.39 -17.55 2.20
C ALA A 228 25.20 -18.15 2.99
N ALA A 229 23.97 -18.00 2.48
CA ALA A 229 22.79 -18.63 3.09
C ALA A 229 22.80 -20.15 2.94
N ALA A 230 23.20 -20.69 1.78
CA ALA A 230 23.29 -22.11 1.52
C ALA A 230 24.33 -22.81 2.43
N ASP A 231 25.50 -22.22 2.62
CA ASP A 231 26.56 -22.71 3.51
C ASP A 231 26.06 -22.82 4.96
N ASN A 232 25.28 -21.87 5.43
CA ASN A 232 24.64 -21.92 6.75
C ASN A 232 23.65 -23.10 6.90
N VAL A 233 23.00 -23.50 5.82
CA VAL A 233 22.12 -24.68 5.82
C VAL A 233 22.92 -25.97 5.74
N LEU A 234 23.93 -26.02 4.88
CA LEU A 234 24.78 -27.21 4.65
C LEU A 234 25.64 -27.56 5.87
N SER A 235 26.05 -26.56 6.65
CA SER A 235 26.89 -26.75 7.85
C SER A 235 26.11 -27.15 9.11
N ARG A 236 24.77 -27.19 9.09
CA ARG A 236 23.98 -27.65 10.25
C ARG A 236 24.15 -29.16 10.45
N PRO A 237 24.55 -29.61 11.65
CA PRO A 237 24.60 -31.06 11.94
C PRO A 237 23.18 -31.64 11.80
N ARG A 238 23.11 -32.83 11.19
CA ARG A 238 21.88 -33.62 11.07
C ARG A 238 21.47 -34.23 12.39
#